data_ea1c2e5a027aa4aac0b2ced346acf454
#
_entry.id   ea1c2e5a027aa4aac0b2ced346acf454
#
_cell.length_a   1.000
_cell.length_b   1.000
_cell.length_c   1.000
_cell.angle_alpha   90.00
_cell.angle_beta   90.00
_cell.angle_gamma   90.00
#
_symmetry.space_group_name_H-M   'P 1'
#
loop_
_entity.id
_entity.type
_entity.pdbx_description
1 polymer ?
#
loop_
_entity_poly.entity_id
_entity_poly.type
_entity_poly.pdbx_seq_one_letter_code
_entity_poly.pdbx_strand_id
1 'polypeptide(L)'
;MSPLLTLPFLKYFNNLDNINKTYLEIGSGKSTIYFSHKFKKVISFENNIEYFNKINKIKPSNVDLILFNKDNIDDLLKKELNKKPDYIMVDNDPKYIKRVDIVKLVHTNKKNDCVVILDNGTWNKEAYCFLKENYYCMDFPGLNTKLQNTVTSIFFTETNSKYIYM
;
A
#
# COMPACT_ATOMS: atom_id res chain seq x y z
N MET A 1 3.46 -12.84 11.47
CA MET A 1 3.77 -11.48 11.98
C MET A 1 2.66 -10.56 11.49
N SER A 2 1.93 -9.89 12.40
CA SER A 2 0.76 -9.08 12.00
C SER A 2 1.18 -7.66 11.60
N PRO A 3 0.67 -7.09 10.48
CA PRO A 3 0.92 -5.71 10.07
C PRO A 3 0.22 -4.70 10.98
N LEU A 4 0.62 -3.42 10.92
CA LEU A 4 0.04 -2.34 11.73
C LEU A 4 -1.25 -1.75 11.13
N LEU A 5 -1.93 -2.47 10.25
CA LEU A 5 -3.20 -2.08 9.65
C LEU A 5 -4.37 -2.28 10.62
N THR A 6 -5.50 -1.62 10.36
CA THR A 6 -6.69 -1.80 11.21
C THR A 6 -7.22 -3.23 11.17
N LEU A 7 -7.70 -3.74 12.29
CA LEU A 7 -8.23 -5.09 12.38
C LEU A 7 -9.44 -5.33 11.45
N PRO A 8 -10.40 -4.39 11.30
CA PRO A 8 -11.49 -4.53 10.34
C PRO A 8 -10.98 -4.66 8.89
N PHE A 9 -9.98 -3.87 8.48
CA PHE A 9 -9.36 -3.99 7.15
C PHE A 9 -8.73 -5.38 6.97
N LEU A 10 -7.94 -5.85 7.92
CA LEU A 10 -7.31 -7.17 7.83
C LEU A 10 -8.32 -8.29 7.73
N LYS A 11 -9.41 -8.22 8.50
CA LYS A 11 -10.51 -9.20 8.43
C LYS A 11 -11.16 -9.22 7.05
N TYR A 12 -11.48 -8.04 6.50
CA TYR A 12 -12.03 -7.93 5.16
C TYR A 12 -11.05 -8.45 4.10
N PHE A 13 -9.81 -7.96 4.12
CA PHE A 13 -8.80 -8.26 3.10
C PHE A 13 -8.39 -9.74 3.07
N ASN A 14 -8.48 -10.44 4.21
CA ASN A 14 -8.21 -11.88 4.31
C ASN A 14 -9.21 -12.74 3.55
N ASN A 15 -10.41 -12.24 3.28
CA ASN A 15 -11.44 -12.97 2.54
C ASN A 15 -11.32 -12.80 1.02
N LEU A 16 -10.41 -11.93 0.54
CA LEU A 16 -10.19 -11.71 -0.88
C LEU A 16 -9.20 -12.75 -1.44
N ASP A 17 -9.49 -13.27 -2.64
CA ASP A 17 -8.54 -14.10 -3.38
C ASP A 17 -7.52 -13.21 -4.12
N ASN A 18 -6.30 -13.20 -3.64
CA ASN A 18 -5.22 -12.37 -4.15
C ASN A 18 -4.00 -13.18 -4.63
N ILE A 19 -4.08 -14.52 -4.61
CA ILE A 19 -2.92 -15.40 -4.87
C ILE A 19 -2.28 -15.20 -6.25
N ASN A 20 -3.04 -14.77 -7.24
CA ASN A 20 -2.57 -14.52 -8.60
C ASN A 20 -2.27 -13.04 -8.90
N LYS A 21 -2.38 -12.15 -7.90
CA LYS A 21 -2.27 -10.71 -8.05
C LYS A 21 -0.89 -10.19 -7.64
N THR A 22 -0.58 -8.98 -8.09
CA THR A 22 0.65 -8.24 -7.74
C THR A 22 0.31 -7.10 -6.80
N TYR A 23 1.06 -7.02 -5.73
CA TYR A 23 0.94 -5.99 -4.70
C TYR A 23 2.19 -5.12 -4.66
N LEU A 24 2.01 -3.80 -4.64
CA LEU A 24 3.06 -2.82 -4.48
C LEU A 24 2.80 -2.02 -3.21
N GLU A 25 3.82 -1.80 -2.38
CA GLU A 25 3.71 -0.94 -1.21
C GLU A 25 4.84 0.08 -1.15
N ILE A 26 4.53 1.25 -0.61
CA ILE A 26 5.49 2.29 -0.28
C ILE A 26 5.52 2.41 1.24
N GLY A 27 6.63 2.01 1.85
CA GLY A 27 6.82 1.80 3.28
C GLY A 27 6.86 0.30 3.61
N SER A 28 8.07 -0.28 3.65
CA SER A 28 8.22 -1.71 3.95
C SER A 28 8.05 -2.01 5.43
N GLY A 29 7.68 -3.26 5.73
CA GLY A 29 7.56 -3.65 7.11
C GLY A 29 6.99 -5.04 7.35
N LYS A 30 6.25 -5.17 8.44
CA LYS A 30 5.50 -6.39 8.75
C LYS A 30 4.43 -6.68 7.70
N SER A 31 3.90 -5.63 7.03
CA SER A 31 2.98 -5.72 5.90
C SER A 31 3.61 -6.46 4.72
N THR A 32 4.87 -6.14 4.37
CA THR A 32 5.62 -6.82 3.30
C THR A 32 5.62 -8.34 3.49
N ILE A 33 6.00 -8.79 4.68
CA ILE A 33 6.06 -10.23 5.00
C ILE A 33 4.66 -10.84 5.04
N TYR A 34 3.69 -10.14 5.61
CA TYR A 34 2.31 -10.62 5.69
C TYR A 34 1.69 -10.79 4.29
N PHE A 35 1.81 -9.79 3.43
CA PHE A 35 1.24 -9.84 2.08
C PHE A 35 2.00 -10.75 1.12
N SER A 36 3.29 -11.05 1.37
CA SER A 36 4.01 -12.03 0.56
C SER A 36 3.37 -13.43 0.57
N HIS A 37 2.65 -13.78 1.63
CA HIS A 37 1.91 -15.05 1.72
C HIS A 37 0.54 -15.02 1.02
N LYS A 38 0.10 -13.85 0.53
CA LYS A 38 -1.22 -13.65 -0.06
C LYS A 38 -1.19 -13.29 -1.54
N PHE A 39 -0.06 -12.80 -2.01
CA PHE A 39 0.11 -12.31 -3.36
C PHE A 39 1.15 -13.14 -4.12
N LYS A 40 0.95 -13.26 -5.44
CA LYS A 40 1.93 -13.88 -6.34
C LYS A 40 3.26 -13.14 -6.27
N LYS A 41 3.21 -11.81 -6.26
CA LYS A 41 4.38 -10.93 -6.26
C LYS A 41 4.13 -9.73 -5.35
N VAL A 42 5.13 -9.38 -4.56
CA VAL A 42 5.17 -8.17 -3.75
C VAL A 42 6.34 -7.30 -4.20
N ILE A 43 6.08 -6.02 -4.43
CA ILE A 43 7.09 -5.01 -4.70
C ILE A 43 7.01 -4.02 -3.54
N SER A 44 8.08 -3.88 -2.77
CA SER A 44 8.09 -3.07 -1.56
C SER A 44 9.18 -2.02 -1.60
N PHE A 45 8.82 -0.77 -1.35
CA PHE A 45 9.73 0.37 -1.31
C PHE A 45 10.07 0.74 0.12
N GLU A 46 11.36 0.97 0.41
CA GLU A 46 11.84 1.40 1.71
C GLU A 46 12.87 2.53 1.57
N ASN A 47 12.76 3.54 2.42
CA ASN A 47 13.67 4.70 2.41
C ASN A 47 14.66 4.71 3.58
N ASN A 48 14.42 3.92 4.62
CA ASN A 48 15.34 3.75 5.74
C ASN A 48 16.27 2.57 5.49
N ILE A 49 17.57 2.82 5.37
CA ILE A 49 18.57 1.80 5.05
C ILE A 49 18.66 0.69 6.12
N GLU A 50 18.51 1.03 7.39
CA GLU A 50 18.58 0.04 8.47
C GLU A 50 17.37 -0.89 8.41
N TYR A 51 16.18 -0.30 8.16
CA TYR A 51 14.94 -1.05 8.01
C TYR A 51 14.94 -1.91 6.75
N PHE A 52 15.43 -1.34 5.62
CA PHE A 52 15.67 -2.08 4.39
C PHE A 52 16.53 -3.33 4.63
N ASN A 53 17.67 -3.17 5.28
CA ASN A 53 18.60 -4.27 5.59
C ASN A 53 17.94 -5.33 6.48
N LYS A 54 17.11 -4.92 7.44
CA LYS A 54 16.35 -5.82 8.32
C LYS A 54 15.35 -6.66 7.54
N ILE A 55 14.52 -6.02 6.70
CA ILE A 55 13.51 -6.71 5.90
C ILE A 55 14.17 -7.59 4.83
N ASN A 56 15.25 -7.12 4.20
CA ASN A 56 15.96 -7.87 3.17
C ASN A 56 16.52 -9.22 3.66
N LYS A 57 16.87 -9.31 4.95
CA LYS A 57 17.35 -10.57 5.57
C LYS A 57 16.26 -11.63 5.73
N ILE A 58 15.01 -11.22 5.81
CA ILE A 58 13.88 -12.11 6.16
C ILE A 58 12.80 -12.19 5.07
N LYS A 59 12.91 -11.40 4.00
CA LYS A 59 11.90 -11.37 2.94
C LYS A 59 11.85 -12.70 2.17
N PRO A 60 10.65 -13.16 1.81
CA PRO A 60 10.48 -14.29 0.90
C PRO A 60 10.96 -14.00 -0.53
N SER A 61 11.14 -15.04 -1.32
CA SER A 61 11.65 -14.95 -2.71
C SER A 61 10.73 -14.19 -3.67
N ASN A 62 9.42 -14.15 -3.39
CA ASN A 62 8.44 -13.41 -4.20
C ASN A 62 8.38 -11.92 -3.86
N VAL A 63 9.28 -11.40 -3.00
CA VAL A 63 9.36 -9.99 -2.62
C VAL A 63 10.55 -9.32 -3.31
N ASP A 64 10.28 -8.30 -4.12
CA ASP A 64 11.29 -7.34 -4.59
C ASP A 64 11.29 -6.16 -3.62
N LEU A 65 12.39 -5.99 -2.90
CA LEU A 65 12.57 -4.87 -1.97
C LEU A 65 13.47 -3.82 -2.64
N ILE A 66 13.00 -2.57 -2.71
CA ILE A 66 13.64 -1.46 -3.42
C ILE A 66 13.98 -0.36 -2.42
N LEU A 67 15.26 -0.02 -2.31
CA LEU A 67 15.70 1.14 -1.54
C LEU A 67 15.51 2.41 -2.37
N PHE A 68 14.91 3.44 -1.77
CA PHE A 68 14.69 4.72 -2.44
C PHE A 68 15.04 5.92 -1.55
N ASN A 69 15.18 7.08 -2.18
CA ASN A 69 15.30 8.39 -1.56
C ASN A 69 14.44 9.41 -2.32
N LYS A 70 14.48 10.69 -1.91
CA LYS A 70 13.69 11.75 -2.53
C LYS A 70 14.03 11.98 -4.00
N ASP A 71 15.28 11.73 -4.40
CA ASP A 71 15.77 12.08 -5.73
C ASP A 71 15.42 11.01 -6.77
N ASN A 72 15.18 9.77 -6.35
CA ASN A 72 14.96 8.64 -7.26
C ASN A 72 13.57 7.99 -7.15
N ILE A 73 12.74 8.37 -6.19
CA ILE A 73 11.43 7.72 -5.97
C ILE A 73 10.52 7.83 -7.20
N ASP A 74 10.49 8.97 -7.85
CA ASP A 74 9.61 9.21 -8.99
C ASP A 74 9.89 8.24 -10.13
N ASP A 75 11.16 8.09 -10.51
CA ASP A 75 11.56 7.19 -11.61
C ASP A 75 11.38 5.73 -11.25
N LEU A 76 11.77 5.35 -10.03
CA LEU A 76 11.62 3.99 -9.54
C LEU A 76 10.14 3.59 -9.44
N LEU A 77 9.30 4.47 -8.88
CA LEU A 77 7.88 4.19 -8.73
C LEU A 77 7.17 4.13 -10.08
N LYS A 78 7.43 5.06 -11.01
CA LYS A 78 6.90 5.01 -12.39
C LYS A 78 7.27 3.71 -13.08
N LYS A 79 8.52 3.26 -12.96
CA LYS A 79 8.98 1.98 -13.52
C LYS A 79 8.16 0.80 -13.00
N GLU A 80 7.88 0.76 -11.70
CA GLU A 80 7.11 -0.35 -11.11
C GLU A 80 5.60 -0.22 -11.39
N LEU A 81 5.05 1.00 -11.46
CA LEU A 81 3.65 1.24 -11.85
C LEU A 81 3.38 0.83 -13.31
N ASN A 82 4.36 0.95 -14.21
CA ASN A 82 4.27 0.46 -15.59
C ASN A 82 4.09 -1.06 -15.68
N LYS A 83 4.45 -1.83 -14.65
CA LYS A 83 4.18 -3.27 -14.55
C LYS A 83 2.73 -3.58 -14.17
N LYS A 84 1.92 -2.54 -13.94
CA LYS A 84 0.48 -2.60 -13.69
C LYS A 84 0.11 -3.45 -12.47
N PRO A 85 0.60 -3.13 -11.26
CA PRO A 85 0.21 -3.84 -10.05
C PRO A 85 -1.32 -3.78 -9.84
N ASP A 86 -1.89 -4.80 -9.20
CA ASP A 86 -3.32 -4.87 -8.90
C ASP A 86 -3.69 -4.05 -7.67
N TYR A 87 -2.80 -4.01 -6.70
CA TYR A 87 -2.96 -3.24 -5.46
C TYR A 87 -1.73 -2.38 -5.20
N ILE A 88 -1.97 -1.16 -4.73
CA ILE A 88 -0.92 -0.23 -4.30
C ILE A 88 -1.25 0.27 -2.91
N MET A 89 -0.36 0.06 -1.96
CA MET A 89 -0.49 0.57 -0.59
C MET A 89 0.48 1.71 -0.35
N VAL A 90 -0.02 2.79 0.25
CA VAL A 90 0.78 3.95 0.68
C VAL A 90 0.79 3.99 2.20
N ASP A 91 1.94 3.62 2.78
CA ASP A 91 2.17 3.54 4.24
C ASP A 91 3.59 4.02 4.62
N ASN A 92 4.22 4.85 3.78
CA ASN A 92 5.54 5.40 4.07
C ASN A 92 5.51 6.39 5.25
N ASP A 93 6.66 6.54 5.91
CA ASP A 93 6.84 7.59 6.91
C ASP A 93 6.79 8.97 6.24
N PRO A 94 5.81 9.83 6.58
CA PRO A 94 5.63 11.14 5.95
C PRO A 94 6.77 12.14 6.27
N LYS A 95 7.62 11.84 7.25
CA LYS A 95 8.80 12.64 7.59
C LYS A 95 9.77 12.78 6.41
N TYR A 96 9.86 11.76 5.57
CA TYR A 96 10.79 11.76 4.44
C TYR A 96 10.15 12.24 3.14
N ILE A 97 8.95 11.72 2.83
CA ILE A 97 8.16 12.11 1.66
C ILE A 97 6.70 12.12 2.07
N LYS A 98 6.00 13.22 1.80
CA LYS A 98 4.57 13.33 2.12
C LYS A 98 3.77 12.28 1.36
N ARG A 99 2.83 11.63 2.03
CA ARG A 99 1.95 10.64 1.39
C ARG A 99 1.10 11.24 0.27
N VAL A 100 0.74 12.51 0.37
CA VAL A 100 -0.02 13.20 -0.70
C VAL A 100 0.78 13.27 -2.01
N ASP A 101 2.09 13.46 -1.95
CA ASP A 101 2.93 13.49 -3.16
C ASP A 101 2.99 12.09 -3.80
N ILE A 102 3.12 11.05 -2.98
CA ILE A 102 3.08 9.66 -3.43
C ILE A 102 1.73 9.31 -4.06
N VAL A 103 0.61 9.64 -3.43
CA VAL A 103 -0.71 9.31 -3.99
C VAL A 103 -1.00 10.06 -5.29
N LYS A 104 -0.51 11.29 -5.46
CA LYS A 104 -0.60 12.04 -6.73
C LYS A 104 0.20 11.34 -7.84
N LEU A 105 1.43 10.91 -7.52
CA LEU A 105 2.26 10.17 -8.47
C LEU A 105 1.62 8.84 -8.87
N VAL A 106 1.07 8.10 -7.90
CA VAL A 106 0.30 6.86 -8.12
C VAL A 106 -0.92 7.15 -9.00
N HIS A 107 -1.72 8.18 -8.67
CA HIS A 107 -2.91 8.55 -9.44
C HIS A 107 -2.62 8.77 -10.92
N THR A 108 -1.52 9.49 -11.20
CA THR A 108 -1.14 9.84 -12.58
C THR A 108 -0.61 8.64 -13.38
N ASN A 109 0.01 7.66 -12.72
CA ASN A 109 0.79 6.60 -13.41
C ASN A 109 0.24 5.18 -13.24
N LYS A 110 -0.72 4.93 -12.35
CA LYS A 110 -1.29 3.58 -12.17
C LYS A 110 -2.22 3.18 -13.31
N LYS A 111 -2.47 1.87 -13.48
CA LYS A 111 -3.55 1.39 -14.36
C LYS A 111 -4.93 1.76 -13.77
N ASN A 112 -5.95 1.89 -14.63
CA ASN A 112 -7.29 2.33 -14.21
C ASN A 112 -7.97 1.39 -13.20
N ASP A 113 -7.76 0.08 -13.32
CA ASP A 113 -8.37 -0.95 -12.47
C ASP A 113 -7.52 -1.33 -11.23
N CYS A 114 -6.49 -0.55 -10.91
CA CYS A 114 -5.69 -0.74 -9.71
C CYS A 114 -6.41 -0.21 -8.47
N VAL A 115 -6.39 -0.99 -7.40
CA VAL A 115 -6.90 -0.59 -6.07
C VAL A 115 -5.80 0.12 -5.30
N VAL A 116 -6.11 1.29 -4.74
CA VAL A 116 -5.19 2.04 -3.86
C VAL A 116 -5.60 1.86 -2.40
N ILE A 117 -4.65 1.58 -1.53
CA ILE A 117 -4.85 1.44 -0.09
C ILE A 117 -4.05 2.54 0.60
N LEU A 118 -4.68 3.29 1.48
CA LEU A 118 -4.02 4.29 2.33
C LEU A 118 -4.16 3.88 3.79
N ASP A 119 -3.05 3.68 4.47
CA ASP A 119 -3.09 3.50 5.92
C ASP A 119 -2.99 4.82 6.67
N ASN A 120 -3.54 4.85 7.90
CA ASN A 120 -3.55 6.03 8.75
C ASN A 120 -4.15 7.29 8.07
N GLY A 121 -5.25 7.12 7.34
CA GLY A 121 -5.91 8.21 6.60
C GLY A 121 -6.27 9.40 7.49
N THR A 122 -6.65 9.17 8.76
CA THR A 122 -6.94 10.25 9.74
C THR A 122 -5.73 11.13 10.05
N TRP A 123 -4.51 10.59 9.96
CA TRP A 123 -3.27 11.33 10.21
C TRP A 123 -2.70 11.95 8.93
N ASN A 124 -3.14 11.47 7.75
CA ASN A 124 -2.68 11.90 6.44
C ASN A 124 -3.83 12.52 5.62
N LYS A 125 -4.49 13.53 6.21
CA LYS A 125 -5.73 14.11 5.67
C LYS A 125 -5.61 14.61 4.23
N GLU A 126 -4.49 15.24 3.85
CA GLU A 126 -4.29 15.72 2.48
C GLU A 126 -4.32 14.57 1.45
N ALA A 127 -3.63 13.47 1.74
CA ALA A 127 -3.62 12.27 0.89
C ALA A 127 -5.01 11.63 0.82
N TYR A 128 -5.68 11.53 1.97
CA TYR A 128 -7.02 10.97 2.07
C TYR A 128 -8.05 11.78 1.28
N CYS A 129 -8.07 13.12 1.45
CA CYS A 129 -8.99 13.99 0.73
C CYS A 129 -8.74 13.93 -0.79
N PHE A 130 -7.48 13.99 -1.22
CA PHE A 130 -7.13 13.86 -2.63
C PHE A 130 -7.66 12.55 -3.24
N LEU A 131 -7.51 11.42 -2.54
CA LEU A 131 -8.01 10.15 -3.02
C LEU A 131 -9.56 10.10 -3.03
N LYS A 132 -10.22 10.65 -2.02
CA LYS A 132 -11.70 10.71 -1.98
C LYS A 132 -12.33 11.56 -3.09
N GLU A 133 -11.64 12.59 -3.55
CA GLU A 133 -12.09 13.42 -4.66
C GLU A 133 -12.01 12.70 -6.01
N ASN A 134 -11.15 11.67 -6.12
CA ASN A 134 -10.84 10.99 -7.39
C ASN A 134 -11.33 9.54 -7.48
N TYR A 135 -11.74 8.93 -6.35
CA TYR A 135 -12.10 7.51 -6.25
C TYR A 135 -13.29 7.27 -5.35
N TYR A 136 -13.99 6.16 -5.56
CA TYR A 136 -14.84 5.58 -4.52
C TYR A 136 -13.99 5.12 -3.34
N CYS A 137 -14.54 5.21 -2.14
CA CYS A 137 -13.80 4.93 -0.91
C CYS A 137 -14.57 3.95 -0.02
N MET A 138 -13.85 3.00 0.55
CA MET A 138 -14.33 2.14 1.63
C MET A 138 -13.37 2.29 2.82
N ASP A 139 -13.90 2.80 3.93
CA ASP A 139 -13.14 3.04 5.15
C ASP A 139 -13.29 1.90 6.15
N PHE A 140 -12.18 1.52 6.76
CA PHE A 140 -12.08 0.51 7.82
C PHE A 140 -11.54 1.18 9.09
N PRO A 141 -12.39 1.93 9.82
CA PRO A 141 -11.99 2.52 11.10
C PRO A 141 -11.84 1.43 12.17
N GLY A 142 -10.89 1.62 13.07
CA GLY A 142 -10.70 0.71 14.18
C GLY A 142 -9.29 0.72 14.76
N LEU A 143 -9.04 -0.25 15.64
CA LEU A 143 -7.74 -0.44 16.24
C LEU A 143 -6.81 -1.18 15.29
N ASN A 144 -5.56 -0.73 15.21
CA ASN A 144 -4.47 -1.50 14.62
C ASN A 144 -3.92 -2.53 15.64
N THR A 145 -2.92 -3.29 15.24
CA THR A 145 -2.32 -4.33 16.12
C THR A 145 -1.52 -3.78 17.31
N LYS A 146 -1.33 -2.45 17.40
CA LYS A 146 -0.79 -1.75 18.57
C LYS A 146 -1.87 -1.04 19.39
N LEU A 147 -3.14 -1.35 19.15
CA LEU A 147 -4.30 -0.75 19.82
C LEU A 147 -4.43 0.77 19.62
N GLN A 148 -3.87 1.29 18.52
CA GLN A 148 -4.04 2.68 18.13
C GLN A 148 -5.27 2.81 17.22
N ASN A 149 -6.14 3.77 17.53
CA ASN A 149 -7.31 4.06 16.72
C ASN A 149 -6.90 4.82 15.45
N THR A 150 -7.23 4.25 14.29
CA THR A 150 -6.91 4.82 12.98
C THR A 150 -7.88 4.33 11.91
N VAL A 151 -7.63 4.69 10.66
CA VAL A 151 -8.41 4.23 9.50
C VAL A 151 -7.46 3.72 8.44
N THR A 152 -7.69 2.48 7.98
CA THR A 152 -7.14 1.97 6.72
C THR A 152 -8.24 2.06 5.67
N SER A 153 -7.99 2.68 4.52
CA SER A 153 -8.99 2.94 3.48
C SER A 153 -8.60 2.31 2.15
N ILE A 154 -9.60 1.82 1.43
CA ILE A 154 -9.48 1.30 0.06
C ILE A 154 -10.12 2.31 -0.89
N PHE A 155 -9.40 2.65 -1.96
CA PHE A 155 -9.84 3.54 -3.02
C PHE A 155 -9.87 2.79 -4.35
N PHE A 156 -10.98 2.88 -5.07
CA PHE A 156 -11.24 2.11 -6.26
C PHE A 156 -12.05 2.90 -7.28
N THR A 157 -12.03 2.43 -8.53
CA THR A 157 -12.85 2.96 -9.62
C THR A 157 -14.08 2.07 -9.84
N GLU A 158 -15.02 2.51 -10.64
CA GLU A 158 -16.20 1.75 -11.00
C GLU A 158 -15.85 0.39 -11.64
N THR A 159 -14.78 0.36 -12.44
CA THR A 159 -14.32 -0.85 -13.15
C THR A 159 -13.82 -1.96 -12.24
N ASN A 160 -13.32 -1.62 -11.04
CA ASN A 160 -12.82 -2.60 -10.08
C ASN A 160 -13.70 -2.77 -8.84
N SER A 161 -14.85 -2.10 -8.77
CA SER A 161 -15.83 -2.24 -7.69
C SER A 161 -16.29 -3.70 -7.51
N LYS A 162 -16.42 -4.46 -8.59
CA LYS A 162 -16.78 -5.89 -8.56
C LYS A 162 -15.83 -6.78 -7.73
N TYR A 163 -14.60 -6.36 -7.50
CA TYR A 163 -13.63 -7.10 -6.68
C TYR A 163 -13.73 -6.78 -5.18
N ILE A 164 -14.57 -5.82 -4.83
CA ILE A 164 -14.70 -5.30 -3.46
C ILE A 164 -15.97 -5.82 -2.77
N TYR A 165 -16.98 -6.20 -3.57
CA TYR A 165 -18.31 -6.64 -3.10
C TYR A 165 -18.52 -8.17 -3.14
N MET A 166 -17.44 -8.97 -3.25
CA MET A 166 -17.54 -10.43 -3.17
C MET A 166 -17.55 -10.92 -1.72
#